data_5a61be755bc5ccf176e80b377075a799
#
_entry.id   5a61be755bc5ccf176e80b377075a799
#
_cell.length_a   1.000
_cell.length_b   1.000
_cell.length_c   1.000
_cell.angle_alpha   90.00
_cell.angle_beta   90.00
_cell.angle_gamma   90.00
#
_symmetry.space_group_name_H-M   'P 1'
#
loop_
_entity.id
_entity.type
_entity.pdbx_description
1 polymer ?
#
loop_
_entity_poly.entity_id
_entity_poly.type
_entity_poly.pdbx_seq_one_letter_code
_entity_poly.pdbx_strand_id
1 'polypeptide(L)'
;MNAQRNQAQRSSQRNGTSVVTEMKSRQAAKIRELGQSLIDAGFVTLDQQSEALGLARSTTWTILRASHKGSGLSAAIIKRMLLSPQLPPLARRKILEYTADKLAGVYGGSRTQRRKFFERVRRATPEEAGLSRVNL
;
A
#
# COMPACT_ATOMS: atom_id res chain seq x y z
N MET A 1 -28.82 33.52 -9.76
CA MET A 1 -29.43 32.20 -9.87
C MET A 1 -28.64 31.24 -10.71
N ASN A 2 -28.25 31.65 -11.92
CA ASN A 2 -27.44 30.77 -12.75
C ASN A 2 -26.09 30.44 -12.14
N ALA A 3 -25.51 31.37 -11.39
CA ALA A 3 -24.21 31.15 -10.74
C ALA A 3 -24.31 30.07 -9.67
N GLN A 4 -25.39 30.06 -8.91
CA GLN A 4 -25.57 29.03 -7.87
C GLN A 4 -25.78 27.66 -8.48
N ARG A 5 -26.53 27.59 -9.57
CA ARG A 5 -26.75 26.32 -10.25
C ARG A 5 -25.45 25.76 -10.82
N ASN A 6 -24.62 26.62 -11.38
CA ASN A 6 -23.34 26.23 -11.91
C ASN A 6 -22.40 25.73 -10.81
N GLN A 7 -22.44 26.41 -9.68
CA GLN A 7 -21.62 25.97 -8.54
C GLN A 7 -22.05 24.61 -8.03
N ALA A 8 -23.35 24.36 -7.98
CA ALA A 8 -23.84 23.06 -7.54
C ALA A 8 -23.38 21.94 -8.48
N GLN A 9 -23.43 22.19 -9.77
CA GLN A 9 -22.98 21.23 -10.77
C GLN A 9 -21.49 20.98 -10.66
N ARG A 10 -20.71 22.03 -10.48
CA ARG A 10 -19.26 21.89 -10.30
C ARG A 10 -18.92 21.14 -9.02
N SER A 11 -19.65 21.41 -7.96
CA SER A 11 -19.45 20.71 -6.69
C SER A 11 -19.73 19.22 -6.85
N SER A 12 -20.78 18.88 -7.57
CA SER A 12 -21.13 17.49 -7.80
C SER A 12 -20.04 16.77 -8.59
N GLN A 13 -19.53 17.41 -9.64
CA GLN A 13 -18.45 16.84 -10.44
C GLN A 13 -17.17 16.74 -9.63
N ARG A 14 -16.87 17.76 -8.84
CA ARG A 14 -15.69 17.72 -7.97
C ARG A 14 -15.78 16.64 -6.93
N ASN A 15 -16.96 16.39 -6.41
CA ASN A 15 -17.14 15.34 -5.42
C ASN A 15 -16.78 13.98 -5.97
N GLY A 16 -17.20 13.67 -7.21
CA GLY A 16 -16.83 12.42 -7.85
C GLY A 16 -15.33 12.31 -8.04
N THR A 17 -14.71 13.38 -8.56
CA THR A 17 -13.27 13.44 -8.73
C THR A 17 -12.55 13.41 -7.38
N SER A 18 -13.12 14.10 -6.38
CA SER A 18 -12.53 14.14 -5.04
C SER A 18 -12.49 12.77 -4.36
N VAL A 19 -13.52 11.95 -4.56
CA VAL A 19 -13.54 10.61 -3.96
C VAL A 19 -12.39 9.78 -4.48
N VAL A 20 -12.17 9.77 -5.80
CA VAL A 20 -11.06 9.04 -6.39
C VAL A 20 -9.73 9.61 -5.91
N THR A 21 -9.62 10.93 -5.89
CA THR A 21 -8.41 11.61 -5.43
C THR A 21 -8.15 11.31 -3.95
N GLU A 22 -9.21 11.29 -3.14
CA GLU A 22 -9.08 10.95 -1.73
C GLU A 22 -8.57 9.53 -1.52
N MET A 23 -9.09 8.58 -2.29
CA MET A 23 -8.64 7.19 -2.19
C MET A 23 -7.17 7.07 -2.51
N LYS A 24 -6.73 7.74 -3.58
CA LYS A 24 -5.32 7.75 -3.95
C LYS A 24 -4.48 8.45 -2.89
N SER A 25 -5.00 9.53 -2.32
CA SER A 25 -4.30 10.26 -1.26
C SER A 25 -4.14 9.42 -0.02
N ARG A 26 -5.16 8.67 0.35
CA ARG A 26 -5.10 7.77 1.52
C ARG A 26 -4.06 6.68 1.29
N GLN A 27 -4.04 6.12 0.10
CA GLN A 27 -3.07 5.10 -0.24
C GLN A 27 -1.65 5.67 -0.16
N ALA A 28 -1.43 6.81 -0.77
CA ALA A 28 -0.13 7.47 -0.76
C ALA A 28 0.28 7.86 0.67
N ALA A 29 -0.67 8.30 1.48
CA ALA A 29 -0.40 8.65 2.87
C ALA A 29 0.07 7.43 3.66
N LYS A 30 -0.58 6.29 3.47
CA LYS A 30 -0.18 5.07 4.17
C LYS A 30 1.22 4.63 3.75
N ILE A 31 1.54 4.75 2.48
CA ILE A 31 2.87 4.42 1.99
C ILE A 31 3.91 5.38 2.57
N ARG A 32 3.57 6.66 2.70
CA ARG A 32 4.46 7.63 3.36
C ARG A 32 4.68 7.26 4.82
N GLU A 33 3.65 6.79 5.50
CA GLU A 33 3.79 6.33 6.88
C GLU A 33 4.75 5.13 6.95
N LEU A 34 4.65 4.23 6.00
CA LEU A 34 5.59 3.12 5.91
C LEU A 34 7.02 3.64 5.75
N GLY A 35 7.22 4.55 4.82
CA GLY A 35 8.55 5.15 4.61
C GLY A 35 9.07 5.84 5.87
N GLN A 36 8.22 6.58 6.56
CA GLN A 36 8.60 7.26 7.78
C GLN A 36 8.96 6.27 8.88
N SER A 37 8.24 5.16 8.97
CA SER A 37 8.55 4.14 9.97
C SER A 37 9.93 3.53 9.76
N LEU A 38 10.38 3.42 8.51
CA LEU A 38 11.72 2.96 8.21
C LEU A 38 12.76 3.97 8.67
N ILE A 39 12.52 5.24 8.38
CA ILE A 39 13.42 6.31 8.80
C ILE A 39 13.53 6.34 10.31
N ASP A 40 12.40 6.25 11.00
CA ASP A 40 12.35 6.26 12.46
C ASP A 40 13.10 5.08 13.06
N ALA A 41 13.16 3.98 12.36
CA ALA A 41 13.87 2.79 12.80
C ALA A 41 15.36 2.82 12.42
N GLY A 42 15.82 3.89 11.79
CA GLY A 42 17.23 4.04 11.44
C GLY A 42 17.57 3.70 9.99
N PHE A 43 16.60 3.32 9.19
CA PHE A 43 16.83 3.00 7.77
C PHE A 43 16.57 4.26 6.95
N VAL A 44 17.61 5.07 6.83
CA VAL A 44 17.48 6.44 6.32
C VAL A 44 17.77 6.53 4.82
N THR A 45 18.72 5.73 4.33
CA THR A 45 19.08 5.76 2.92
C THR A 45 18.22 4.78 2.12
N LEU A 46 18.17 5.00 0.82
CA LEU A 46 17.44 4.10 -0.07
C LEU A 46 17.97 2.66 0.03
N ASP A 47 19.29 2.52 0.08
CA ASP A 47 19.89 1.20 0.20
C ASP A 47 19.48 0.51 1.50
N GLN A 48 19.50 1.24 2.61
CA GLN A 48 19.07 0.71 3.89
C GLN A 48 17.60 0.32 3.86
N GLN A 49 16.78 1.16 3.27
CA GLN A 49 15.35 0.90 3.15
C GLN A 49 15.06 -0.33 2.30
N SER A 50 15.81 -0.48 1.21
CA SER A 50 15.68 -1.67 0.35
C SER A 50 16.00 -2.93 1.13
N GLU A 51 17.06 -2.91 1.91
CA GLU A 51 17.45 -4.04 2.74
C GLU A 51 16.38 -4.38 3.76
N ALA A 52 15.87 -3.35 4.44
CA ALA A 52 14.83 -3.56 5.45
C ALA A 52 13.57 -4.17 4.85
N LEU A 53 13.19 -3.71 3.67
CA LEU A 53 11.99 -4.20 3.01
C LEU A 53 12.19 -5.52 2.25
N GLY A 54 13.43 -5.91 2.02
CA GLY A 54 13.71 -7.11 1.24
C GLY A 54 13.37 -6.96 -0.24
N LEU A 55 13.50 -5.75 -0.76
CA LEU A 55 13.15 -5.43 -2.14
C LEU A 55 14.37 -4.90 -2.88
N ALA A 56 14.31 -4.98 -4.20
CA ALA A 56 15.31 -4.35 -5.04
C ALA A 56 15.28 -2.83 -4.83
N ARG A 57 16.42 -2.19 -5.03
CA ARG A 57 16.55 -0.76 -4.84
C ARG A 57 15.58 0.03 -5.72
N SER A 58 15.46 -0.35 -6.99
CA SER A 58 14.56 0.33 -7.92
C SER A 58 13.09 0.18 -7.50
N THR A 59 12.73 -1.00 -7.03
CA THR A 59 11.36 -1.24 -6.55
C THR A 59 11.07 -0.40 -5.32
N THR A 60 12.02 -0.34 -4.40
CA THR A 60 11.89 0.45 -3.17
C THR A 60 11.73 1.93 -3.52
N TRP A 61 12.53 2.42 -4.44
CA TRP A 61 12.42 3.81 -4.88
C TRP A 61 11.04 4.09 -5.45
N THR A 62 10.57 3.20 -6.32
CA THR A 62 9.25 3.36 -6.95
C THR A 62 8.14 3.41 -5.89
N ILE A 63 8.20 2.53 -4.92
CA ILE A 63 7.18 2.46 -3.87
C ILE A 63 7.24 3.70 -2.98
N LEU A 64 8.40 4.02 -2.47
CA LEU A 64 8.52 5.03 -1.42
C LEU A 64 8.63 6.45 -1.96
N ARG A 65 9.13 6.63 -3.16
CA ARG A 65 9.46 7.96 -3.68
C ARG A 65 8.61 8.36 -4.87
N ALA A 66 8.17 7.40 -5.66
CA ALA A 66 7.39 7.67 -6.86
C ALA A 66 6.02 7.01 -6.81
N SER A 67 5.51 6.79 -5.64
CA SER A 67 4.31 5.97 -5.38
C SER A 67 3.00 6.58 -5.86
N HIS A 68 3.05 7.65 -6.54
CA HIS A 68 1.86 8.36 -7.01
C HIS A 68 1.08 7.62 -8.10
N LYS A 69 1.56 6.51 -8.53
CA LYS A 69 0.92 5.78 -9.60
C LYS A 69 -0.06 4.75 -9.08
N GLY A 70 -1.16 5.11 -8.83
CA GLY A 70 -2.41 4.50 -8.58
C GLY A 70 -2.57 3.05 -8.09
N SER A 71 -1.79 2.10 -8.53
CA SER A 71 -2.06 0.71 -8.17
C SER A 71 -1.54 0.30 -6.78
N GLY A 72 -0.63 1.08 -6.21
CA GLY A 72 -0.13 0.80 -4.87
C GLY A 72 0.69 -0.48 -4.79
N LEU A 73 0.67 -1.08 -3.60
CA LEU A 73 1.44 -2.28 -3.34
C LEU A 73 0.70 -3.53 -3.83
N SER A 74 1.40 -4.36 -4.58
CA SER A 74 0.84 -5.64 -5.02
C SER A 74 0.99 -6.69 -3.93
N ALA A 75 0.23 -7.79 -4.06
CA ALA A 75 0.33 -8.90 -3.13
C ALA A 75 1.74 -9.48 -3.10
N ALA A 76 2.40 -9.57 -4.26
CA ALA A 76 3.75 -10.10 -4.32
C ALA A 76 4.74 -9.24 -3.56
N ILE A 77 4.60 -7.92 -3.68
CA ILE A 77 5.46 -6.97 -2.96
C ILE A 77 5.22 -7.09 -1.46
N ILE A 78 3.95 -7.13 -1.05
CA ILE A 78 3.59 -7.29 0.36
C ILE A 78 4.21 -8.56 0.94
N LYS A 79 4.10 -9.66 0.21
CA LYS A 79 4.70 -10.92 0.64
C LYS A 79 6.21 -10.78 0.87
N ARG A 80 6.91 -10.20 -0.09
CA ARG A 80 8.36 -10.03 0.04
C ARG A 80 8.71 -9.21 1.26
N MET A 81 7.99 -8.11 1.47
CA MET A 81 8.26 -7.25 2.61
C MET A 81 8.03 -7.98 3.92
N LEU A 82 6.93 -8.73 4.03
CA LEU A 82 6.61 -9.45 5.26
C LEU A 82 7.59 -10.59 5.55
N LEU A 83 8.23 -11.11 4.53
CA LEU A 83 9.25 -12.15 4.69
C LEU A 83 10.63 -11.60 5.01
N SER A 84 10.82 -10.30 4.93
CA SER A 84 12.12 -9.71 5.18
C SER A 84 12.52 -9.85 6.65
N PRO A 85 13.69 -10.42 6.93
CA PRO A 85 14.13 -10.60 8.32
C PRO A 85 14.51 -9.30 9.01
N GLN A 86 14.74 -8.25 8.25
CA GLN A 86 15.14 -6.95 8.79
C GLN A 86 13.98 -5.96 8.90
N LEU A 87 12.78 -6.39 8.59
CA LEU A 87 11.63 -5.50 8.61
C LEU A 87 11.32 -5.02 10.04
N PRO A 88 11.38 -3.71 10.30
CA PRO A 88 11.07 -3.22 11.65
C PRO A 88 9.59 -3.49 12.01
N PRO A 89 9.30 -3.68 13.31
CA PRO A 89 7.93 -3.98 13.73
C PRO A 89 6.91 -2.92 13.32
N LEU A 90 7.27 -1.65 13.40
CA LEU A 90 6.35 -0.59 13.01
C LEU A 90 6.08 -0.60 11.51
N ALA A 91 7.12 -0.87 10.72
CA ALA A 91 6.95 -0.99 9.28
C ALA A 91 6.05 -2.18 8.95
N ARG A 92 6.22 -3.29 9.65
CA ARG A 92 5.34 -4.45 9.48
C ARG A 92 3.89 -4.08 9.76
N ARG A 93 3.66 -3.34 10.84
CA ARG A 93 2.32 -2.87 11.18
C ARG A 93 1.72 -2.03 10.06
N LYS A 94 2.50 -1.13 9.49
CA LYS A 94 2.01 -0.27 8.41
C LYS A 94 1.66 -1.07 7.16
N ILE A 95 2.44 -2.09 6.87
CA ILE A 95 2.15 -2.98 5.74
C ILE A 95 0.85 -3.74 5.98
N LEU A 96 0.66 -4.25 7.19
CA LEU A 96 -0.56 -4.98 7.52
C LEU A 96 -1.78 -4.06 7.51
N GLU A 97 -1.65 -2.84 8.01
CA GLU A 97 -2.72 -1.84 7.93
C GLU A 97 -3.06 -1.53 6.47
N TYR A 98 -2.04 -1.35 5.65
CA TYR A 98 -2.26 -1.11 4.22
C TYR A 98 -3.04 -2.27 3.59
N THR A 99 -2.65 -3.48 3.89
CA THR A 99 -3.29 -4.68 3.35
C THR A 99 -4.76 -4.74 3.76
N ALA A 100 -5.04 -4.52 5.04
CA ALA A 100 -6.41 -4.53 5.55
C ALA A 100 -7.25 -3.45 4.90
N ASP A 101 -6.70 -2.25 4.76
CA ASP A 101 -7.40 -1.13 4.14
C ASP A 101 -7.71 -1.42 2.67
N LYS A 102 -6.76 -1.99 1.96
CA LYS A 102 -6.95 -2.33 0.56
C LYS A 102 -8.05 -3.38 0.40
N LEU A 103 -8.07 -4.37 1.26
CA LEU A 103 -9.11 -5.39 1.25
C LEU A 103 -10.49 -4.81 1.58
N ALA A 104 -10.53 -3.80 2.45
CA ALA A 104 -11.77 -3.14 2.83
C ALA A 104 -12.25 -2.14 1.78
N GLY A 105 -11.50 -1.91 0.73
CA GLY A 105 -11.89 -1.00 -0.34
C GLY A 105 -11.55 0.46 -0.06
N VAL A 106 -10.77 0.74 0.96
CA VAL A 106 -10.39 2.11 1.33
C VAL A 106 -9.69 2.82 0.17
N TYR A 107 -8.94 2.07 -0.63
CA TYR A 107 -8.21 2.63 -1.77
C TYR A 107 -8.90 2.38 -3.11
N GLY A 108 -10.17 1.95 -3.08
CA GLY A 108 -10.94 1.67 -4.27
C GLY A 108 -10.79 0.24 -4.75
N GLY A 109 -11.07 0.04 -6.02
CA GLY A 109 -11.04 -1.29 -6.62
C GLY A 109 -12.40 -1.99 -6.59
N SER A 110 -12.68 -2.79 -7.60
CA SER A 110 -13.92 -3.54 -7.67
C SER A 110 -13.88 -4.72 -6.68
N ARG A 111 -15.06 -5.27 -6.44
CA ARG A 111 -15.16 -6.46 -5.59
C ARG A 111 -14.31 -7.60 -6.16
N THR A 112 -14.33 -7.77 -7.47
CA THR A 112 -13.54 -8.81 -8.13
C THR A 112 -12.04 -8.57 -7.93
N GLN A 113 -11.59 -7.33 -8.09
CA GLN A 113 -10.20 -7.00 -7.91
C GLN A 113 -9.75 -7.23 -6.47
N ARG A 114 -10.59 -6.85 -5.51
CA ARG A 114 -10.27 -7.07 -4.09
C ARG A 114 -10.24 -8.53 -3.73
N ARG A 115 -11.12 -9.32 -4.33
CA ARG A 115 -11.12 -10.78 -4.12
C ARG A 115 -9.83 -11.40 -4.65
N LYS A 116 -9.42 -11.01 -5.85
CA LYS A 116 -8.17 -11.50 -6.42
C LYS A 116 -6.97 -11.10 -5.58
N PHE A 117 -6.97 -9.89 -5.09
CA PHE A 117 -5.91 -9.42 -4.20
C PHE A 117 -5.87 -10.25 -2.93
N PHE A 118 -7.03 -10.47 -2.31
CA PHE A 118 -7.14 -11.29 -1.12
C PHE A 118 -6.58 -12.70 -1.35
N GLU A 119 -6.96 -13.32 -2.46
CA GLU A 119 -6.47 -14.66 -2.78
C GLU A 119 -4.96 -14.69 -2.92
N ARG A 120 -4.41 -13.67 -3.57
CA ARG A 120 -2.95 -13.59 -3.75
C ARG A 120 -2.23 -13.36 -2.45
N VAL A 121 -2.77 -12.49 -1.61
CA VAL A 121 -2.17 -12.22 -0.29
C VAL A 121 -2.23 -13.49 0.55
N ARG A 122 -3.34 -14.18 0.52
CA ARG A 122 -3.51 -15.41 1.30
C ARG A 122 -2.51 -16.48 0.89
N ARG A 123 -2.30 -16.64 -0.40
CA ARG A 123 -1.31 -17.61 -0.89
C ARG A 123 0.10 -17.17 -0.59
N ALA A 124 0.29 -15.88 -0.45
CA ALA A 124 1.61 -15.30 -0.29
C ALA A 124 2.00 -15.15 1.16
N THR A 125 1.14 -15.54 2.10
CA THR A 125 1.43 -15.35 3.51
C THR A 125 2.62 -16.17 3.95
N PRO A 126 3.37 -15.69 4.94
CA PRO A 126 4.55 -16.40 5.41
C PRO A 126 4.27 -17.82 5.87
N GLU A 127 3.11 -18.07 6.43
CA GLU A 127 2.78 -19.41 6.87
C GLU A 127 2.66 -20.36 5.70
N GLU A 128 2.15 -19.92 4.57
CA GLU A 128 2.12 -20.78 3.40
C GLU A 128 3.52 -20.98 2.86
N ALA A 129 4.28 -19.90 2.80
CA ALA A 129 5.62 -19.95 2.25
C ALA A 129 6.60 -20.62 3.20
N GLY A 130 6.46 -20.36 4.48
CA GLY A 130 7.43 -20.82 5.47
C GLY A 130 6.92 -21.96 6.32
N LEU A 131 5.74 -21.79 6.88
CA LEU A 131 5.24 -22.76 7.85
C LEU A 131 4.83 -24.07 7.22
N SER A 132 4.30 -24.03 6.02
CA SER A 132 3.97 -25.29 5.33
C SER A 132 5.19 -26.14 5.17
N ARG A 133 6.30 -25.51 4.82
CA ARG A 133 7.56 -26.23 4.64
C ARG A 133 8.17 -26.61 5.95
N VAL A 134 8.07 -25.73 6.92
CA VAL A 134 8.67 -25.96 8.22
C VAL A 134 7.93 -27.06 8.95
N ASN A 135 6.64 -27.13 8.78
CA ASN A 135 5.82 -28.15 9.43
C ASN A 135 6.04 -29.54 8.85
N LEU A 136 6.75 -29.62 7.78
CA LEU A 136 7.14 -30.93 7.25
C LEU A 136 8.31 -31.49 8.04
#